data_0bb6854966d382989a4ddb6fb8a70e02
#
_entry.id   0bb6854966d382989a4ddb6fb8a70e02
#
_cell.length_a   1.000
_cell.length_b   1.000
_cell.length_c   1.000
_cell.angle_alpha   90.00
_cell.angle_beta   90.00
_cell.angle_gamma   90.00
#
_symmetry.space_group_name_H-M   'P 1'
#
loop_
_entity.id
_entity.type
_entity.pdbx_description
1 polymer ?
#
loop_
_entity_poly.entity_id
_entity_poly.type
_entity_poly.pdbx_seq_one_letter_code
_entity_poly.pdbx_strand_id
1 'polypeptide(L)'
;MKVEGSLRPIESVINKGFLIGFVFTVGLGTINFGYSIGVFNSLIVDFMLVFGIKPEDRDFWSSLITTVCSLGAFTGAIFAGAFVKFGKKKCIHVNNIILAIGCILCLVKNIYVVTVGRFIFGLSAGSFSVFVPSYINEVTPTELKG
;
A
#
# COMPACT_ATOMS: atom_id res chain seq x y z
N MET A 1 -44.38 7.46 31.23
CA MET A 1 -43.17 7.19 31.98
C MET A 1 -42.07 6.99 30.89
N LYS A 2 -41.33 8.11 30.61
CA LYS A 2 -40.29 8.14 29.58
C LYS A 2 -39.04 7.42 30.10
N VAL A 3 -38.62 6.36 29.44
CA VAL A 3 -37.30 5.78 29.64
C VAL A 3 -36.35 6.46 28.66
N GLU A 4 -35.97 7.69 28.98
CA GLU A 4 -34.77 8.32 28.40
C GLU A 4 -33.54 7.87 29.19
N GLY A 5 -33.17 6.59 28.96
CA GLY A 5 -31.93 6.01 29.48
C GLY A 5 -30.80 6.18 28.47
N SER A 6 -30.10 7.30 28.59
CA SER A 6 -28.64 7.40 28.48
C SER A 6 -27.96 6.45 27.47
N LEU A 7 -28.19 6.63 26.21
CA LEU A 7 -27.15 6.34 25.21
C LEU A 7 -26.12 7.47 25.30
N ARG A 8 -25.15 7.34 26.18
CA ARG A 8 -23.96 8.19 26.11
C ARG A 8 -23.34 7.92 24.75
N PRO A 9 -23.18 8.91 23.90
CA PRO A 9 -22.54 8.69 22.63
C PRO A 9 -21.10 8.26 22.93
N ILE A 10 -20.72 7.08 22.44
CA ILE A 10 -19.33 6.56 22.43
C ILE A 10 -18.42 7.52 21.63
N GLU A 11 -19.01 8.49 20.97
CA GLU A 11 -18.41 9.51 20.11
C GLU A 11 -17.52 10.52 20.84
N SER A 12 -17.68 10.71 22.16
CA SER A 12 -16.90 11.72 22.89
C SER A 12 -15.51 11.28 23.36
N VAL A 13 -15.10 10.04 23.11
CA VAL A 13 -13.85 9.48 23.65
C VAL A 13 -12.71 9.41 22.62
N ILE A 14 -12.98 9.62 21.34
CA ILE A 14 -11.90 9.67 20.36
C ILE A 14 -11.24 11.05 20.45
N ASN A 15 -10.13 11.10 21.14
CA ASN A 15 -9.31 12.30 21.27
C ASN A 15 -8.92 12.77 19.84
N LYS A 16 -9.34 14.01 19.46
CA LYS A 16 -9.03 14.60 18.14
C LYS A 16 -7.54 14.50 17.82
N GLY A 17 -6.67 14.60 18.84
CA GLY A 17 -5.23 14.44 18.70
C GLY A 17 -4.84 13.03 18.26
N PHE A 18 -5.51 11.99 18.77
CA PHE A 18 -5.27 10.61 18.34
C PHE A 18 -5.68 10.40 16.87
N LEU A 19 -6.81 10.97 16.45
CA LEU A 19 -7.26 10.87 15.06
C LEU A 19 -6.29 11.57 14.10
N ILE A 20 -5.83 12.77 14.44
CA ILE A 20 -4.85 13.53 13.65
C ILE A 20 -3.54 12.74 13.56
N GLY A 21 -3.02 12.23 14.67
CA GLY A 21 -1.81 11.42 14.70
C GLY A 21 -1.94 10.13 13.86
N PHE A 22 -3.11 9.51 13.91
CA PHE A 22 -3.41 8.31 13.12
C PHE A 22 -3.42 8.62 11.61
N VAL A 23 -4.14 9.66 11.18
CA VAL A 23 -4.20 10.10 9.77
C VAL A 23 -2.82 10.50 9.27
N PHE A 24 -2.03 11.19 10.10
CA PHE A 24 -0.65 11.56 9.77
C PHE A 24 0.24 10.33 9.57
N THR A 25 0.17 9.35 10.48
CA THR A 25 0.95 8.10 10.37
C THR A 25 0.61 7.32 9.09
N VAL A 26 -0.67 7.26 8.75
CA VAL A 26 -1.14 6.62 7.52
C VAL A 26 -0.71 7.40 6.29
N GLY A 27 -0.74 8.72 6.34
CA GLY A 27 -0.24 9.61 5.29
C GLY A 27 1.25 9.40 5.02
N LEU A 28 2.07 9.23 6.06
CA LEU A 28 3.49 8.88 5.92
C LEU A 28 3.69 7.55 5.19
N GLY A 29 2.84 6.56 5.44
CA GLY A 29 2.86 5.29 4.69
C GLY A 29 2.63 5.48 3.19
N THR A 30 1.71 6.34 2.80
CA THR A 30 1.44 6.66 1.39
C THR A 30 2.60 7.41 0.73
N ILE A 31 3.23 8.34 1.45
CA ILE A 31 4.44 9.06 0.99
C ILE A 31 5.58 8.08 0.78
N ASN A 32 5.80 7.15 1.72
CA ASN A 32 6.84 6.12 1.61
C ASN A 32 6.65 5.26 0.36
N PHE A 33 5.40 4.92 0.01
CA PHE A 33 5.09 4.20 -1.20
C PHE A 33 5.48 4.98 -2.47
N GLY A 34 5.09 6.25 -2.57
CA GLY A 34 5.48 7.12 -3.69
C GLY A 34 6.99 7.28 -3.81
N TYR A 35 7.68 7.46 -2.68
CA TYR A 35 9.14 7.53 -2.60
C TYR A 35 9.80 6.23 -3.12
N SER A 36 9.30 5.06 -2.74
CA SER A 36 9.82 3.76 -3.20
C SER A 36 9.74 3.60 -4.72
N ILE A 37 8.68 4.10 -5.36
CA ILE A 37 8.56 4.09 -6.82
C ILE A 37 9.60 5.03 -7.44
N GLY A 38 9.73 6.25 -6.92
CA GLY A 38 10.67 7.25 -7.43
C GLY A 38 12.12 6.80 -7.34
N VAL A 39 12.54 6.31 -6.18
CA VAL A 39 13.91 5.80 -5.95
C VAL A 39 14.22 4.63 -6.88
N PHE A 40 13.29 3.70 -7.04
CA PHE A 40 13.54 2.57 -7.93
C PHE A 40 13.71 2.99 -9.39
N ASN A 41 12.90 3.93 -9.88
CA ASN A 41 13.05 4.44 -11.23
C ASN A 41 14.41 5.14 -11.44
N SER A 42 14.94 5.79 -10.40
CA SER A 42 16.28 6.38 -10.46
C SER A 42 17.39 5.34 -10.44
N LEU A 43 17.22 4.26 -9.68
CA LEU A 43 18.23 3.20 -9.55
C LEU A 43 18.17 2.13 -10.65
N ILE A 44 17.14 2.12 -11.48
CA ILE A 44 16.91 1.06 -12.46
C ILE A 44 18.07 0.97 -13.47
N VAL A 45 18.68 2.09 -13.81
CA VAL A 45 19.84 2.14 -14.70
C VAL A 45 21.05 1.46 -14.08
N ASP A 46 21.31 1.70 -12.80
CA ASP A 46 22.41 1.07 -12.07
C ASP A 46 22.16 -0.42 -11.88
N PHE A 47 20.92 -0.80 -11.61
CA PHE A 47 20.51 -2.22 -11.56
C PHE A 47 20.79 -2.93 -12.89
N MET A 48 20.48 -2.29 -14.02
CA MET A 48 20.72 -2.87 -15.35
C MET A 48 22.21 -3.10 -15.61
N LEU A 49 23.07 -2.20 -15.11
CA LEU A 49 24.53 -2.37 -15.19
C LEU A 49 24.99 -3.56 -14.36
N VAL A 50 24.47 -3.74 -13.15
CA VAL A 50 24.81 -4.86 -12.26
C VAL A 50 24.35 -6.20 -12.83
N PHE A 51 23.23 -6.23 -13.54
CA PHE A 51 22.71 -7.43 -14.21
C PHE A 51 23.40 -7.72 -15.56
N GLY A 52 24.30 -6.85 -16.02
CA GLY A 52 25.00 -7.03 -17.30
C GLY A 52 24.11 -6.96 -18.51
N ILE A 53 23.00 -6.23 -18.43
CA ILE A 53 22.05 -6.09 -19.54
C ILE A 53 22.60 -5.13 -20.59
N LYS A 54 22.49 -5.53 -21.85
CA LYS A 54 22.96 -4.71 -22.98
C LYS A 54 22.26 -3.35 -23.00
N PRO A 55 22.93 -2.27 -23.40
CA PRO A 55 22.34 -0.94 -23.47
C PRO A 55 21.06 -0.87 -24.32
N GLU A 56 20.96 -1.70 -25.35
CA GLU A 56 19.81 -1.78 -26.26
C GLU A 56 18.54 -2.32 -25.58
N ASP A 57 18.70 -3.23 -24.59
CA ASP A 57 17.58 -3.88 -23.91
C ASP A 57 17.16 -3.15 -22.61
N ARG A 58 17.91 -2.14 -22.19
CA ARG A 58 17.66 -1.44 -20.91
C ARG A 58 16.29 -0.79 -20.86
N ASP A 59 15.92 -0.09 -21.90
CA ASP A 59 14.64 0.64 -21.95
C ASP A 59 13.47 -0.34 -21.94
N PHE A 60 13.62 -1.47 -22.61
CA PHE A 60 12.61 -2.54 -22.59
C PHE A 60 12.40 -3.11 -21.19
N TRP A 61 13.48 -3.51 -20.50
CA TRP A 61 13.39 -4.06 -19.16
C TRP A 61 12.90 -3.05 -18.14
N SER A 62 13.36 -1.81 -18.23
CA SER A 62 12.90 -0.71 -17.37
C SER A 62 11.39 -0.49 -17.49
N SER A 63 10.90 -0.39 -18.73
CA SER A 63 9.48 -0.22 -19.01
C SER A 63 8.66 -1.43 -18.53
N LEU A 64 9.17 -2.64 -18.78
CA LEU A 64 8.51 -3.88 -18.36
C LEU A 64 8.36 -3.98 -16.86
N ILE A 65 9.43 -3.73 -16.09
CA ILE A 65 9.41 -3.80 -14.62
C ILE A 65 8.44 -2.76 -14.04
N THR A 66 8.42 -1.54 -14.60
CA THR A 66 7.51 -0.48 -14.15
C THR A 66 6.06 -0.82 -14.48
N THR A 67 5.80 -1.33 -15.69
CA THR A 67 4.46 -1.74 -16.12
C THR A 67 3.92 -2.90 -15.28
N VAL A 68 4.75 -3.90 -15.01
CA VAL A 68 4.38 -5.05 -14.17
C VAL A 68 4.03 -4.61 -12.75
N CYS A 69 4.76 -3.65 -12.19
CA CYS A 69 4.43 -3.07 -10.88
C CYS A 69 3.05 -2.37 -10.90
N SER A 70 2.76 -1.59 -11.94
CA SER A 70 1.46 -0.90 -12.11
C SER A 70 0.31 -1.89 -12.30
N LEU A 71 0.51 -2.97 -13.07
CA LEU A 71 -0.46 -4.06 -13.20
C LEU A 71 -0.70 -4.76 -11.87
N GLY A 72 0.36 -4.96 -11.08
CA GLY A 72 0.26 -5.47 -9.71
C GLY A 72 -0.62 -4.56 -8.84
N ALA A 73 -0.42 -3.25 -8.89
CA ALA A 73 -1.21 -2.29 -8.13
C ALA A 73 -2.69 -2.29 -8.54
N PHE A 74 -2.96 -2.36 -9.84
CA PHE A 74 -4.33 -2.46 -10.34
C PHE A 74 -5.04 -3.72 -9.86
N THR A 75 -4.40 -4.89 -9.99
CA THR A 75 -4.95 -6.15 -9.51
C THR A 75 -5.11 -6.16 -8.00
N GLY A 76 -4.14 -5.62 -7.25
CA GLY A 76 -4.19 -5.49 -5.80
C GLY A 76 -5.38 -4.64 -5.32
N ALA A 77 -5.67 -3.53 -5.99
CA ALA A 77 -6.80 -2.68 -5.66
C ALA A 77 -8.15 -3.40 -5.86
N ILE A 78 -8.30 -4.17 -6.95
CA ILE A 78 -9.51 -4.95 -7.22
C ILE A 78 -9.73 -6.00 -6.14
N PHE A 79 -8.70 -6.80 -5.85
CA PHE A 79 -8.79 -7.84 -4.82
C PHE A 79 -9.01 -7.26 -3.43
N ALA A 80 -8.38 -6.15 -3.09
CA ALA A 80 -8.58 -5.47 -1.80
C ALA A 80 -10.03 -5.10 -1.57
N GLY A 81 -10.74 -4.60 -2.58
CA GLY A 81 -12.17 -4.28 -2.49
C GLY A 81 -13.03 -5.50 -2.10
N ALA A 82 -12.68 -6.69 -2.58
CA ALA A 82 -13.37 -7.93 -2.22
C ALA A 82 -13.02 -8.39 -0.78
N PHE A 83 -11.76 -8.23 -0.36
CA PHE A 83 -11.26 -8.70 0.92
C PHE A 83 -11.55 -7.77 2.10
N VAL A 84 -11.88 -6.51 1.88
CA VAL A 84 -12.27 -5.54 2.94
C VAL A 84 -13.34 -6.11 3.89
N LYS A 85 -14.22 -6.98 3.38
CA LYS A 85 -15.31 -7.60 4.14
C LYS A 85 -14.84 -8.58 5.22
N PHE A 86 -13.65 -9.16 5.09
CA PHE A 86 -13.12 -10.19 6.01
C PHE A 86 -12.44 -9.64 7.27
N GLY A 87 -12.38 -8.32 7.41
CA GLY A 87 -11.80 -7.65 8.59
C GLY A 87 -10.52 -6.88 8.25
N LYS A 88 -10.65 -5.56 8.23
CA LYS A 88 -9.62 -4.61 7.75
C LYS A 88 -8.27 -4.75 8.45
N LYS A 89 -8.25 -4.95 9.79
CA LYS A 89 -7.00 -5.13 10.55
C LYS A 89 -6.20 -6.34 10.09
N LYS A 90 -6.88 -7.50 9.92
CA LYS A 90 -6.22 -8.74 9.46
C LYS A 90 -5.68 -8.57 8.04
N CYS A 91 -6.46 -7.95 7.15
CA CYS A 91 -6.04 -7.69 5.78
C CYS A 91 -4.78 -6.80 5.70
N ILE A 92 -4.68 -5.76 6.54
CA ILE A 92 -3.50 -4.89 6.60
C ILE A 92 -2.26 -5.68 7.07
N HIS A 93 -2.37 -6.54 8.09
CA HIS A 93 -1.23 -7.35 8.54
C HIS A 93 -0.78 -8.36 7.48
N VAL A 94 -1.70 -9.06 6.82
CA VAL A 94 -1.38 -9.97 5.72
C VAL A 94 -0.71 -9.21 4.57
N ASN A 95 -1.23 -8.03 4.24
CA ASN A 95 -0.67 -7.19 3.19
C ASN A 95 0.76 -6.72 3.51
N ASN A 96 1.07 -6.41 4.78
CA ASN A 96 2.42 -6.08 5.21
C ASN A 96 3.40 -7.25 5.00
N ILE A 97 2.96 -8.48 5.25
CA ILE A 97 3.78 -9.68 5.00
C ILE A 97 4.04 -9.83 3.50
N ILE A 98 3.02 -9.67 2.68
CA ILE A 98 3.14 -9.73 1.21
C ILE A 98 4.12 -8.65 0.71
N LEU A 99 4.02 -7.44 1.25
CA LEU A 99 4.94 -6.34 0.94
C LEU A 99 6.39 -6.70 1.28
N ALA A 100 6.63 -7.24 2.48
CA ALA A 100 7.96 -7.65 2.93
C ALA A 100 8.55 -8.73 2.00
N ILE A 101 7.76 -9.71 1.58
CA ILE A 101 8.18 -10.74 0.62
C ILE A 101 8.55 -10.10 -0.72
N GLY A 102 7.74 -9.18 -1.24
CA GLY A 102 8.01 -8.44 -2.47
C GLY A 102 9.35 -7.67 -2.40
N CYS A 103 9.61 -6.99 -1.27
CA CYS A 103 10.87 -6.28 -1.04
C CYS A 103 12.08 -7.23 -1.02
N ILE A 104 11.98 -8.38 -0.34
CA ILE A 104 13.05 -9.37 -0.27
C ILE A 104 13.37 -9.93 -1.66
N LEU A 105 12.36 -10.22 -2.47
CA LEU A 105 12.56 -10.70 -3.84
C LEU A 105 13.27 -9.66 -4.72
N CYS A 106 13.06 -8.38 -4.47
CA CYS A 106 13.75 -7.30 -5.21
C CYS A 106 15.25 -7.21 -4.87
N LEU A 107 15.73 -7.83 -3.79
CA LEU A 107 17.16 -7.87 -3.43
C LEU A 107 17.94 -8.97 -4.16
N VAL A 108 17.25 -9.91 -4.80
CA VAL A 108 17.88 -11.01 -5.52
C VAL A 108 18.49 -10.49 -6.84
N LYS A 109 19.74 -10.87 -7.10
CA LYS A 109 20.46 -10.50 -8.34
C LYS A 109 20.00 -11.32 -9.56
N ASN A 110 18.71 -11.27 -9.84
CA ASN A 110 18.11 -11.91 -11.03
C ASN A 110 16.95 -11.07 -11.52
N ILE A 111 17.00 -10.63 -12.77
CA ILE A 111 16.01 -9.71 -13.32
C ILE A 111 14.58 -10.27 -13.33
N TYR A 112 14.44 -11.56 -13.55
CA TYR A 112 13.13 -12.22 -13.53
C TYR A 112 12.54 -12.23 -12.12
N VAL A 113 13.38 -12.50 -11.11
CA VAL A 113 12.94 -12.49 -9.69
C VAL A 113 12.58 -11.07 -9.26
N VAL A 114 13.35 -10.07 -9.67
CA VAL A 114 13.04 -8.65 -9.42
C VAL A 114 11.70 -8.27 -10.06
N THR A 115 11.43 -8.72 -11.28
CA THR A 115 10.16 -8.43 -11.96
C THR A 115 8.96 -9.03 -11.20
N VAL A 116 9.07 -10.27 -10.72
CA VAL A 116 8.05 -10.91 -9.88
C VAL A 116 7.92 -10.17 -8.53
N GLY A 117 9.04 -9.82 -7.90
CA GLY A 117 9.05 -9.03 -6.67
C GLY A 117 8.33 -7.69 -6.84
N ARG A 118 8.49 -7.04 -7.98
CA ARG A 118 7.80 -5.79 -8.34
C ARG A 118 6.31 -5.97 -8.54
N PHE A 119 5.88 -7.08 -9.11
CA PHE A 119 4.45 -7.40 -9.20
C PHE A 119 3.83 -7.55 -7.80
N ILE A 120 4.48 -8.32 -6.93
CA ILE A 120 4.02 -8.53 -5.54
C ILE A 120 4.03 -7.23 -4.75
N PHE A 121 5.07 -6.40 -4.90
CA PHE A 121 5.14 -5.07 -4.31
C PHE A 121 3.98 -4.19 -4.78
N GLY A 122 3.73 -4.14 -6.09
CA GLY A 122 2.60 -3.41 -6.67
C GLY A 122 1.27 -3.88 -6.12
N LEU A 123 1.04 -5.20 -6.07
CA LEU A 123 -0.18 -5.80 -5.54
C LEU A 123 -0.46 -5.37 -4.09
N SER A 124 0.57 -5.36 -3.26
CA SER A 124 0.46 -4.89 -1.88
C SER A 124 0.14 -3.39 -1.81
N ALA A 125 0.80 -2.60 -2.63
CA ALA A 125 0.63 -1.15 -2.68
C ALA A 125 -0.77 -0.74 -3.15
N GLY A 126 -1.28 -1.39 -4.20
CA GLY A 126 -2.65 -1.19 -4.67
C GLY A 126 -3.69 -1.57 -3.61
N SER A 127 -3.44 -2.66 -2.88
CA SER A 127 -4.29 -3.06 -1.76
C SER A 127 -4.32 -2.01 -0.63
N PHE A 128 -3.19 -1.39 -0.32
CA PHE A 128 -3.12 -0.31 0.66
C PHE A 128 -3.95 0.91 0.26
N SER A 129 -3.98 1.26 -1.01
CA SER A 129 -4.79 2.38 -1.53
C SER A 129 -6.28 2.21 -1.24
N VAL A 130 -6.76 0.98 -1.05
CA VAL A 130 -8.16 0.68 -0.72
C VAL A 130 -8.36 0.50 0.79
N PHE A 131 -7.46 -0.24 1.46
CA PHE A 131 -7.61 -0.55 2.88
C PHE A 131 -7.49 0.69 3.77
N VAL A 132 -6.57 1.59 3.45
CA VAL A 132 -6.27 2.76 4.26
C VAL A 132 -7.44 3.76 4.31
N PRO A 133 -7.97 4.27 3.18
CA PRO A 133 -9.12 5.16 3.21
C PRO A 133 -10.36 4.50 3.82
N SER A 134 -10.54 3.21 3.54
CA SER A 134 -11.65 2.42 4.07
C SER A 134 -11.58 2.29 5.60
N TYR A 135 -10.38 2.16 6.17
CA TYR A 135 -10.18 2.09 7.61
C TYR A 135 -10.34 3.47 8.27
N ILE A 136 -9.83 4.52 7.65
CA ILE A 136 -10.01 5.91 8.11
C ILE A 136 -11.50 6.25 8.18
N ASN A 137 -12.25 5.94 7.12
CA ASN A 137 -13.69 6.20 7.07
C ASN A 137 -14.48 5.47 8.17
N GLU A 138 -14.00 4.31 8.64
CA GLU A 138 -14.66 3.57 9.70
C GLU A 138 -14.36 4.13 11.09
N VAL A 139 -13.12 4.61 11.29
CA VAL A 139 -12.66 5.15 12.59
C VAL A 139 -13.07 6.61 12.78
N THR A 140 -13.33 7.35 11.69
CA THR A 140 -13.70 8.77 11.75
C THR A 140 -15.18 8.91 12.13
N PRO A 141 -15.49 9.65 13.22
CA PRO A 141 -16.87 9.98 13.59
C PRO A 141 -17.63 10.70 12.48
N THR A 142 -18.94 10.47 12.41
CA THR A 142 -19.83 11.07 11.40
C THR A 142 -19.80 12.59 11.36
N GLU A 143 -19.55 13.24 12.50
CA GLU A 143 -19.46 14.70 12.66
C GLU A 143 -18.25 15.33 11.94
N LEU A 144 -17.21 14.54 11.65
CA LEU A 144 -15.99 14.98 10.96
C LEU A 144 -15.94 14.58 9.49
N LYS A 145 -16.97 13.88 9.01
CA LYS A 145 -17.14 13.47 7.60
C LYS A 145 -17.79 14.55 6.74
N GLY A 146 -17.80 15.81 7.22
CA GLY A 146 -18.44 16.96 6.61
C GLY A 146 -18.44 17.07 5.12
#